data_fdf7e50b688cb273911c8c2e516185a4
#
_entry.id   fdf7e50b688cb273911c8c2e516185a4
#
_cell.length_a   1.000
_cell.length_b   1.000
_cell.length_c   1.000
_cell.angle_alpha   90.00
_cell.angle_beta   90.00
_cell.angle_gamma   90.00
#
_symmetry.space_group_name_H-M   'P 1'
#
loop_
_entity.id
_entity.type
_entity.pdbx_description
1 polymer ?
#
loop_
_entity_poly.entity_id
_entity_poly.type
_entity_poly.pdbx_seq_one_letter_code
_entity_poly.pdbx_strand_id
1 'polypeptide(L)'
;MTETTSQDEWKAALDAVLFSLEKAEMALSSEGRGRKLSGSYYTPADVAEHFWRLFWRHHQVADRTSAAQMLGRTTFVEPSLGAGMFLFSLLRSLAGFDLGPKDVSGIKFKAVDLNRAALNFVSDEVAALSVKFGICFDRVQLEHGNFLEWAESANLDHAVFVGNPPFVRNERGSRWKNLYADFVEAMITNGQDAGLGLILPVSVCFSRDYIDLRRIIQDTALPLSASSYDNMPDYLFKAGKPESGNTNKANSQRCTILNLGGPRVGIVESSALLRWPSAGRAAFLSAIPSFHDCRGYDIGHQIPRPVDDELTQYLRGAEDGRAARTLMSKIGRGAFSIGAVARNFIGIREYESKASGVIPVRTDERDSSLILLQILSSSLFYKYWRSFGDGFHVTNEVVGRFPISKNLLDDCEANLSTAASTWKRRESFAKTKVNSGKEIKSYDFSGAFPKLGSSCT
;
A
#
# COMPACT_ATOMS: atom_id res chain seq x y z
N MET A 1 -9.47 0.57 45.34
CA MET A 1 -8.65 0.25 44.14
C MET A 1 -8.40 1.56 43.44
N THR A 2 -7.15 1.94 43.27
CA THR A 2 -6.77 3.19 42.60
C THR A 2 -7.09 3.09 41.11
N GLU A 3 -7.44 4.22 40.46
CA GLU A 3 -7.76 4.26 39.02
C GLU A 3 -6.68 3.62 38.12
N THR A 4 -5.42 3.68 38.55
CA THR A 4 -4.26 3.09 37.87
C THR A 4 -4.33 1.56 37.75
N THR A 5 -4.77 0.87 38.82
CA THR A 5 -4.91 -0.61 38.81
C THR A 5 -5.99 -1.07 37.83
N SER A 6 -7.08 -0.31 37.69
CA SER A 6 -8.17 -0.58 36.75
C SER A 6 -7.73 -0.41 35.28
N GLN A 7 -6.84 0.55 34.99
CA GLN A 7 -6.37 0.81 33.62
C GLN A 7 -5.39 -0.27 33.11
N ASP A 8 -4.48 -0.74 33.99
CA ASP A 8 -3.54 -1.81 33.64
C ASP A 8 -4.27 -3.14 33.45
N GLU A 9 -5.29 -3.43 34.31
CA GLU A 9 -6.15 -4.61 34.13
C GLU A 9 -6.94 -4.57 32.82
N TRP A 10 -7.38 -3.39 32.39
CA TRP A 10 -8.07 -3.18 31.12
C TRP A 10 -7.14 -3.47 29.93
N LYS A 11 -5.94 -2.87 29.92
CA LYS A 11 -4.92 -3.11 28.90
C LYS A 11 -4.55 -4.59 28.82
N ALA A 12 -4.31 -5.23 29.96
CA ALA A 12 -3.97 -6.66 30.02
C ALA A 12 -5.11 -7.57 29.52
N ALA A 13 -6.37 -7.22 29.79
CA ALA A 13 -7.51 -7.97 29.28
C ALA A 13 -7.62 -7.87 27.76
N LEU A 14 -7.41 -6.69 27.19
CA LEU A 14 -7.43 -6.50 25.75
C LEU A 14 -6.24 -7.22 25.06
N ASP A 15 -5.06 -7.20 25.68
CA ASP A 15 -3.89 -7.97 25.17
C ASP A 15 -4.17 -9.48 25.17
N ALA A 16 -4.87 -9.99 26.20
CA ALA A 16 -5.29 -11.39 26.26
C ALA A 16 -6.32 -11.74 25.16
N VAL A 17 -7.29 -10.85 24.90
CA VAL A 17 -8.23 -11.02 23.80
C VAL A 17 -7.49 -11.03 22.46
N LEU A 18 -6.63 -10.07 22.18
CA LEU A 18 -5.86 -10.00 20.93
C LEU A 18 -5.03 -11.28 20.71
N PHE A 19 -4.46 -11.84 21.76
CA PHE A 19 -3.75 -13.12 21.68
C PHE A 19 -4.69 -14.31 21.38
N SER A 20 -5.91 -14.30 21.93
CA SER A 20 -6.93 -15.33 21.61
C SER A 20 -7.40 -15.24 20.17
N LEU A 21 -7.56 -14.02 19.63
CA LEU A 21 -7.93 -13.79 18.24
C LEU A 21 -6.93 -14.41 17.26
N GLU A 22 -5.63 -14.27 17.51
CA GLU A 22 -4.61 -14.87 16.64
C GLU A 22 -4.74 -16.40 16.56
N LYS A 23 -5.09 -17.05 17.68
CA LYS A 23 -5.35 -18.50 17.71
C LYS A 23 -6.67 -18.88 17.03
N ALA A 24 -7.74 -18.12 17.28
CA ALA A 24 -9.05 -18.34 16.70
C ALA A 24 -9.01 -18.22 15.17
N GLU A 25 -8.34 -17.23 14.64
CA GLU A 25 -8.13 -17.03 13.20
C GLU A 25 -7.38 -18.19 12.54
N MET A 26 -6.36 -18.73 13.22
CA MET A 26 -5.68 -19.94 12.74
C MET A 26 -6.63 -21.12 12.68
N ALA A 27 -7.50 -21.30 13.68
CA ALA A 27 -8.48 -22.38 13.74
C ALA A 27 -9.58 -22.21 12.67
N LEU A 28 -10.20 -21.04 12.58
CA LEU A 28 -11.22 -20.71 11.57
C LEU A 28 -10.68 -20.82 10.14
N SER A 29 -9.37 -20.64 9.96
CA SER A 29 -8.72 -20.72 8.67
C SER A 29 -8.16 -22.10 8.31
N SER A 30 -8.02 -23.03 9.28
CA SER A 30 -7.50 -24.38 9.06
C SER A 30 -8.53 -25.33 8.45
N GLU A 31 -9.81 -25.02 8.42
CA GLU A 31 -10.86 -25.77 7.72
C GLU A 31 -10.76 -25.69 6.18
N GLY A 32 -9.63 -25.47 5.70
CA GLY A 32 -8.87 -26.04 4.60
C GLY A 32 -9.18 -25.54 3.20
N ARG A 33 -10.29 -25.64 2.57
CA ARG A 33 -10.54 -25.26 1.16
C ARG A 33 -11.20 -23.90 0.98
N GLY A 34 -11.77 -23.33 2.01
CA GLY A 34 -12.47 -22.05 2.00
C GLY A 34 -11.57 -20.82 1.86
N ARG A 35 -10.33 -20.87 2.35
CA ARG A 35 -9.38 -19.73 2.37
C ARG A 35 -9.09 -19.10 1.01
N LYS A 36 -8.96 -19.90 -0.04
CA LYS A 36 -8.72 -19.39 -1.40
C LYS A 36 -9.99 -18.84 -2.05
N LEU A 37 -11.14 -19.29 -1.59
CA LEU A 37 -12.43 -18.87 -2.13
C LEU A 37 -13.00 -17.63 -1.41
N SER A 38 -12.77 -17.49 -0.10
CA SER A 38 -13.25 -16.35 0.69
C SER A 38 -12.32 -15.14 0.71
N GLY A 39 -11.04 -15.31 0.34
CA GLY A 39 -10.02 -14.23 0.35
C GLY A 39 -9.76 -13.61 1.71
N SER A 40 -10.14 -14.31 2.78
CA SER A 40 -9.92 -13.86 4.14
C SER A 40 -8.43 -13.89 4.47
N TYR A 41 -7.82 -12.72 4.50
CA TYR A 41 -6.45 -12.52 4.97
C TYR A 41 -6.50 -12.03 6.41
N TYR A 42 -6.01 -12.88 7.30
CA TYR A 42 -5.84 -12.53 8.70
C TYR A 42 -4.93 -11.31 8.86
N THR A 43 -5.35 -10.36 9.67
CA THR A 43 -4.54 -9.19 10.03
C THR A 43 -3.82 -9.46 11.35
N PRO A 44 -2.48 -9.60 11.37
CA PRO A 44 -1.73 -9.77 12.62
C PRO A 44 -1.92 -8.60 13.57
N ALA A 45 -1.86 -8.84 14.88
CA ALA A 45 -2.08 -7.82 15.90
C ALA A 45 -1.10 -6.63 15.77
N ASP A 46 0.18 -6.91 15.46
CA ASP A 46 1.18 -5.87 15.24
C ASP A 46 0.87 -4.98 14.02
N VAL A 47 0.25 -5.54 12.99
CA VAL A 47 -0.22 -4.78 11.81
C VAL A 47 -1.45 -3.95 12.15
N ALA A 48 -2.40 -4.50 12.90
CA ALA A 48 -3.58 -3.76 13.35
C ALA A 48 -3.20 -2.59 14.28
N GLU A 49 -2.21 -2.79 15.16
CA GLU A 49 -1.68 -1.72 16.01
C GLU A 49 -1.00 -0.62 15.16
N HIS A 50 -0.19 -1.02 14.17
CA HIS A 50 0.43 -0.08 13.23
C HIS A 50 -0.62 0.68 12.40
N PHE A 51 -1.66 0.00 11.95
CA PHE A 51 -2.80 0.61 11.26
C PHE A 51 -3.43 1.72 12.11
N TRP A 52 -3.73 1.46 13.39
CA TRP A 52 -4.33 2.47 14.28
C TRP A 52 -3.40 3.65 14.53
N ARG A 53 -2.08 3.45 14.64
CA ARG A 53 -1.12 4.58 14.72
C ARG A 53 -1.20 5.51 13.51
N LEU A 54 -1.28 4.94 12.30
CA LEU A 54 -1.42 5.72 11.07
C LEU A 54 -2.79 6.40 10.99
N PHE A 55 -3.83 5.73 11.40
CA PHE A 55 -5.20 6.26 11.47
C PHE A 55 -5.28 7.47 12.40
N TRP A 56 -4.76 7.33 13.64
CA TRP A 56 -4.77 8.43 14.62
C TRP A 56 -3.93 9.61 14.13
N ARG A 57 -2.75 9.35 13.55
CA ARG A 57 -1.96 10.41 12.92
C ARG A 57 -2.76 11.14 11.83
N HIS A 58 -3.42 10.42 10.96
CA HIS A 58 -4.21 11.00 9.87
C HIS A 58 -5.35 11.87 10.41
N HIS A 59 -6.04 11.40 11.43
CA HIS A 59 -7.16 12.09 12.07
C HIS A 59 -6.74 13.11 13.15
N GLN A 60 -5.42 13.34 13.35
CA GLN A 60 -4.87 14.26 14.35
C GLN A 60 -5.30 13.94 15.79
N VAL A 61 -5.45 12.66 16.10
CA VAL A 61 -5.72 12.19 17.47
C VAL A 61 -4.37 11.94 18.15
N ALA A 62 -4.07 12.74 19.17
CA ALA A 62 -2.75 12.71 19.84
C ALA A 62 -2.84 12.49 21.36
N ASP A 63 -4.02 12.65 21.96
CA ASP A 63 -4.23 12.60 23.41
C ASP A 63 -5.61 12.05 23.76
N ARG A 64 -5.84 11.87 25.08
CA ARG A 64 -7.13 11.41 25.63
C ARG A 64 -8.32 12.24 25.15
N THR A 65 -8.18 13.55 25.12
CA THR A 65 -9.28 14.47 24.79
C THR A 65 -9.70 14.33 23.34
N SER A 66 -8.75 14.36 22.42
CA SER A 66 -9.01 14.18 20.99
C SER A 66 -9.53 12.77 20.66
N ALA A 67 -9.04 11.75 21.37
CA ALA A 67 -9.54 10.38 21.23
C ALA A 67 -10.99 10.23 21.70
N ALA A 68 -11.34 10.79 22.87
CA ALA A 68 -12.70 10.79 23.39
C ALA A 68 -13.67 11.58 22.49
N GLN A 69 -13.25 12.72 21.96
CA GLN A 69 -14.06 13.52 21.03
C GLN A 69 -14.35 12.74 19.74
N MET A 70 -13.34 12.08 19.16
CA MET A 70 -13.53 11.28 17.97
C MET A 70 -14.48 10.11 18.24
N LEU A 71 -14.29 9.40 19.34
CA LEU A 71 -15.15 8.28 19.74
C LEU A 71 -16.63 8.71 19.88
N GLY A 72 -16.89 9.86 20.50
CA GLY A 72 -18.25 10.37 20.72
C GLY A 72 -19.02 10.67 19.43
N ARG A 73 -18.34 11.15 18.40
CA ARG A 73 -18.95 11.58 17.12
C ARG A 73 -18.92 10.55 16.00
N THR A 74 -18.05 9.53 16.09
CA THR A 74 -17.78 8.61 14.99
C THR A 74 -18.54 7.30 15.15
N THR A 75 -19.15 6.82 14.06
CA THR A 75 -19.58 5.44 13.92
C THR A 75 -18.52 4.69 13.10
N PHE A 76 -17.83 3.74 13.72
CA PHE A 76 -16.92 2.86 13.02
C PHE A 76 -17.68 1.73 12.35
N VAL A 77 -17.31 1.39 11.13
CA VAL A 77 -17.94 0.30 10.37
C VAL A 77 -16.84 -0.64 9.85
N GLU A 78 -16.91 -1.91 10.20
CA GLU A 78 -16.03 -2.95 9.70
C GLU A 78 -16.79 -3.87 8.72
N PRO A 79 -16.48 -3.83 7.42
CA PRO A 79 -17.28 -4.50 6.38
C PRO A 79 -16.96 -6.00 6.24
N SER A 80 -15.95 -6.50 6.96
CA SER A 80 -15.53 -7.91 6.99
C SER A 80 -14.83 -8.17 8.32
N LEU A 81 -15.62 -8.47 9.35
CA LEU A 81 -15.19 -8.50 10.75
C LEU A 81 -14.11 -9.55 11.04
N GLY A 82 -14.19 -10.73 10.42
CA GLY A 82 -13.35 -11.85 10.80
C GLY A 82 -13.48 -12.15 12.30
N ALA A 83 -12.36 -12.41 12.97
CA ALA A 83 -12.35 -12.61 14.42
C ALA A 83 -12.38 -11.29 15.24
N GLY A 84 -12.60 -10.12 14.61
CA GLY A 84 -12.74 -8.84 15.31
C GLY A 84 -11.43 -8.11 15.61
N MET A 85 -10.37 -8.39 14.87
CA MET A 85 -9.05 -7.80 15.11
C MET A 85 -9.09 -6.27 15.15
N PHE A 86 -9.83 -5.62 14.25
CA PHE A 86 -9.91 -4.16 14.22
C PHE A 86 -10.72 -3.59 15.39
N LEU A 87 -11.79 -4.26 15.82
CA LEU A 87 -12.55 -3.83 17.01
C LEU A 87 -11.67 -3.87 18.28
N PHE A 88 -11.05 -5.02 18.57
CA PHE A 88 -10.32 -5.16 19.83
C PHE A 88 -9.00 -4.40 19.82
N SER A 89 -8.33 -4.27 18.66
CA SER A 89 -7.16 -3.39 18.54
C SER A 89 -7.52 -1.91 18.59
N LEU A 90 -8.73 -1.50 18.18
CA LEU A 90 -9.27 -0.16 18.43
C LEU A 90 -9.38 0.10 19.92
N LEU A 91 -10.05 -0.79 20.67
CA LEU A 91 -10.19 -0.66 22.11
C LEU A 91 -8.82 -0.61 22.80
N ARG A 92 -7.89 -1.45 22.38
CA ARG A 92 -6.51 -1.47 22.91
C ARG A 92 -5.75 -0.17 22.60
N SER A 93 -5.93 0.37 21.40
CA SER A 93 -5.32 1.64 20.99
C SER A 93 -5.89 2.82 21.79
N LEU A 94 -7.21 2.84 22.02
CA LEU A 94 -7.89 3.84 22.87
C LEU A 94 -7.40 3.75 24.33
N ALA A 95 -7.18 2.56 24.85
CA ALA A 95 -6.55 2.36 26.15
C ALA A 95 -5.11 2.92 26.22
N GLY A 96 -4.42 3.03 25.07
CA GLY A 96 -3.14 3.73 24.93
C GLY A 96 -3.23 5.24 25.14
N PHE A 97 -4.40 5.85 24.91
CA PHE A 97 -4.72 7.23 25.23
C PHE A 97 -5.36 7.39 26.63
N ASP A 98 -5.20 6.41 27.49
CA ASP A 98 -5.76 6.35 28.85
C ASP A 98 -7.30 6.42 28.91
N LEU A 99 -7.97 5.93 27.86
CA LEU A 99 -9.41 5.69 27.89
C LEU A 99 -9.67 4.32 28.53
N GLY A 100 -10.39 4.37 29.65
CA GLY A 100 -10.77 3.17 30.41
C GLY A 100 -12.05 2.50 29.90
N PRO A 101 -12.47 1.39 30.53
CA PRO A 101 -13.66 0.65 30.13
C PRO A 101 -14.92 1.50 30.03
N LYS A 102 -15.14 2.42 30.99
CA LYS A 102 -16.31 3.31 31.01
C LYS A 102 -16.29 4.36 29.89
N ASP A 103 -15.11 4.83 29.49
CA ASP A 103 -14.96 5.82 28.41
C ASP A 103 -15.32 5.21 27.05
N VAL A 104 -15.01 3.92 26.84
CA VAL A 104 -15.22 3.23 25.56
C VAL A 104 -16.53 2.46 25.48
N SER A 105 -17.29 2.35 26.58
CA SER A 105 -18.56 1.59 26.60
C SER A 105 -19.60 2.11 25.60
N GLY A 106 -19.59 3.43 25.31
CA GLY A 106 -20.47 4.06 24.34
C GLY A 106 -19.99 4.03 22.88
N ILE A 107 -18.97 3.25 22.54
CA ILE A 107 -18.46 3.16 21.19
C ILE A 107 -19.54 2.73 20.20
N LYS A 108 -19.68 3.47 19.11
CA LYS A 108 -20.56 3.11 18.00
C LYS A 108 -19.75 2.29 17.00
N PHE A 109 -20.00 1.00 16.98
CA PHE A 109 -19.30 0.08 16.08
C PHE A 109 -20.29 -0.85 15.40
N LYS A 110 -20.27 -0.85 14.08
CA LYS A 110 -21.08 -1.77 13.27
C LYS A 110 -20.14 -2.69 12.51
N ALA A 111 -20.48 -3.96 12.44
CA ALA A 111 -19.70 -4.90 11.67
C ALA A 111 -20.60 -5.89 10.93
N VAL A 112 -20.15 -6.28 9.74
CA VAL A 112 -20.84 -7.25 8.90
C VAL A 112 -19.86 -8.37 8.56
N ASP A 113 -20.32 -9.63 8.62
CA ASP A 113 -19.53 -10.77 8.14
C ASP A 113 -20.44 -11.89 7.64
N LEU A 114 -19.98 -12.62 6.62
CA LEU A 114 -20.62 -13.83 6.12
C LEU A 114 -20.46 -15.03 7.07
N ASN A 115 -19.46 -14.98 7.96
CA ASN A 115 -19.13 -16.06 8.88
C ASN A 115 -19.83 -15.87 10.23
N ARG A 116 -20.94 -16.55 10.44
CA ARG A 116 -21.69 -16.52 11.69
C ARG A 116 -20.88 -16.99 12.90
N ALA A 117 -19.96 -17.96 12.72
CA ALA A 117 -19.12 -18.42 13.83
C ALA A 117 -18.12 -17.33 14.29
N ALA A 118 -17.61 -16.54 13.38
CA ALA A 118 -16.76 -15.38 13.70
C ALA A 118 -17.56 -14.31 14.47
N LEU A 119 -18.78 -13.99 14.03
CA LEU A 119 -19.65 -13.05 14.74
C LEU A 119 -19.98 -13.52 16.15
N ASN A 120 -20.32 -14.81 16.33
CA ASN A 120 -20.58 -15.37 17.65
C ASN A 120 -19.36 -15.28 18.56
N PHE A 121 -18.18 -15.62 18.06
CA PHE A 121 -16.93 -15.50 18.81
C PHE A 121 -16.69 -14.07 19.29
N VAL A 122 -16.84 -13.08 18.40
CA VAL A 122 -16.67 -11.66 18.77
C VAL A 122 -17.72 -11.22 19.79
N SER A 123 -18.98 -11.68 19.64
CA SER A 123 -20.06 -11.41 20.62
C SER A 123 -19.71 -11.95 22.00
N ASP A 124 -19.18 -13.17 22.07
CA ASP A 124 -18.79 -13.79 23.34
C ASP A 124 -17.63 -13.03 24.02
N GLU A 125 -16.62 -12.60 23.26
CA GLU A 125 -15.50 -11.80 23.79
C GLU A 125 -15.97 -10.42 24.29
N VAL A 126 -16.87 -9.74 23.55
CA VAL A 126 -17.49 -8.46 23.97
C VAL A 126 -18.30 -8.66 25.26
N ALA A 127 -19.07 -9.76 25.36
CA ALA A 127 -19.84 -10.07 26.56
C ALA A 127 -18.91 -10.38 27.77
N ALA A 128 -17.83 -11.12 27.56
CA ALA A 128 -16.85 -11.39 28.60
C ALA A 128 -16.19 -10.13 29.16
N LEU A 129 -15.79 -9.19 28.29
CA LEU A 129 -15.27 -7.88 28.69
C LEU A 129 -16.34 -7.06 29.45
N SER A 130 -17.59 -7.10 28.97
CA SER A 130 -18.72 -6.39 29.63
C SER A 130 -18.93 -6.88 31.05
N VAL A 131 -18.95 -8.19 31.26
CA VAL A 131 -19.08 -8.79 32.60
C VAL A 131 -17.90 -8.47 33.47
N LYS A 132 -16.68 -8.64 32.96
CA LYS A 132 -15.44 -8.43 33.72
C LYS A 132 -15.29 -7.00 34.24
N PHE A 133 -15.69 -6.00 33.45
CA PHE A 133 -15.47 -4.59 33.78
C PHE A 133 -16.77 -3.86 34.21
N GLY A 134 -17.90 -4.55 34.23
CA GLY A 134 -19.19 -3.94 34.61
C GLY A 134 -19.63 -2.83 33.66
N ILE A 135 -19.42 -3.01 32.36
CA ILE A 135 -19.79 -2.07 31.30
C ILE A 135 -20.76 -2.71 30.30
N CYS A 136 -21.39 -1.92 29.47
CA CYS A 136 -22.24 -2.39 28.38
C CYS A 136 -21.77 -1.82 27.05
N PHE A 137 -21.64 -2.67 26.03
CA PHE A 137 -21.33 -2.29 24.64
C PHE A 137 -22.61 -2.32 23.79
N ASP A 138 -23.66 -1.62 24.21
CA ASP A 138 -24.99 -1.61 23.60
C ASP A 138 -25.05 -1.03 22.19
N ARG A 139 -23.97 -0.34 21.76
CA ARG A 139 -23.81 0.23 20.40
C ARG A 139 -22.83 -0.53 19.53
N VAL A 140 -22.37 -1.68 19.97
CA VAL A 140 -21.65 -2.64 19.12
C VAL A 140 -22.67 -3.55 18.44
N GLN A 141 -22.81 -3.42 17.14
CA GLN A 141 -23.79 -4.14 16.31
C GLN A 141 -23.05 -5.07 15.37
N LEU A 142 -23.35 -6.37 15.47
CA LEU A 142 -22.74 -7.43 14.65
C LEU A 142 -23.81 -8.04 13.77
N GLU A 143 -23.67 -7.94 12.47
CA GLU A 143 -24.68 -8.37 11.51
C GLU A 143 -24.13 -9.50 10.60
N HIS A 144 -24.93 -10.56 10.43
CA HIS A 144 -24.62 -11.64 9.55
C HIS A 144 -25.16 -11.35 8.15
N GLY A 145 -24.27 -11.19 7.15
CA GLY A 145 -24.70 -10.91 5.80
C GLY A 145 -23.57 -10.53 4.86
N ASN A 146 -23.95 -10.26 3.63
CA ASN A 146 -23.06 -9.70 2.62
C ASN A 146 -22.99 -8.19 2.78
N PHE A 147 -21.78 -7.66 2.98
CA PHE A 147 -21.58 -6.22 3.17
C PHE A 147 -22.14 -5.38 2.01
N LEU A 148 -21.95 -5.81 0.76
CA LEU A 148 -22.41 -5.04 -0.41
C LEU A 148 -23.94 -4.89 -0.43
N GLU A 149 -24.67 -5.95 -0.09
CA GLU A 149 -26.14 -5.91 0.03
C GLU A 149 -26.58 -5.09 1.25
N TRP A 150 -25.88 -5.24 2.37
CA TRP A 150 -26.15 -4.50 3.60
C TRP A 150 -25.95 -3.00 3.40
N ALA A 151 -24.88 -2.60 2.67
CA ALA A 151 -24.53 -1.21 2.43
C ALA A 151 -25.58 -0.45 1.59
N GLU A 152 -26.36 -1.15 0.74
CA GLU A 152 -27.44 -0.53 -0.05
C GLU A 152 -28.59 0.05 0.81
N SER A 153 -28.81 -0.52 2.01
CA SER A 153 -29.92 -0.14 2.90
C SER A 153 -29.47 0.52 4.19
N ALA A 154 -28.19 0.45 4.54
CA ALA A 154 -27.65 0.99 5.77
C ALA A 154 -27.45 2.52 5.66
N ASN A 155 -27.71 3.23 6.77
CA ASN A 155 -27.25 4.63 6.88
C ASN A 155 -25.75 4.64 7.19
N LEU A 156 -24.97 5.09 6.22
CA LEU A 156 -23.49 5.14 6.23
C LEU A 156 -22.96 6.59 6.23
N ASP A 157 -23.83 7.57 6.36
CA ASP A 157 -23.45 8.98 6.40
C ASP A 157 -22.51 9.24 7.57
N HIS A 158 -21.40 9.93 7.30
CA HIS A 158 -20.36 10.27 8.27
C HIS A 158 -19.75 9.04 8.99
N ALA A 159 -19.95 7.84 8.45
CA ALA A 159 -19.30 6.64 8.97
C ALA A 159 -17.78 6.65 8.67
N VAL A 160 -17.03 5.98 9.52
CA VAL A 160 -15.61 5.71 9.26
C VAL A 160 -15.42 4.21 9.10
N PHE A 161 -15.18 3.79 7.87
CA PHE A 161 -14.92 2.40 7.56
C PHE A 161 -13.50 2.03 7.91
N VAL A 162 -13.33 0.92 8.63
CA VAL A 162 -12.04 0.40 9.04
C VAL A 162 -11.97 -1.07 8.73
N GLY A 163 -10.80 -1.57 8.33
CA GLY A 163 -10.66 -3.00 8.12
C GLY A 163 -9.70 -3.40 6.99
N ASN A 164 -9.78 -4.67 6.68
CA ASN A 164 -9.02 -5.33 5.63
C ASN A 164 -9.99 -6.11 4.73
N PRO A 165 -10.62 -5.46 3.73
CA PRO A 165 -11.60 -6.09 2.87
C PRO A 165 -10.99 -7.26 2.07
N PRO A 166 -11.80 -8.23 1.61
CA PRO A 166 -11.31 -9.47 1.01
C PRO A 166 -10.58 -9.24 -0.33
N PHE A 167 -9.36 -9.81 -0.46
CA PHE A 167 -8.51 -9.71 -1.67
C PHE A 167 -8.75 -10.89 -2.62
N VAL A 168 -10.00 -11.11 -3.01
CA VAL A 168 -10.36 -12.15 -3.97
C VAL A 168 -10.70 -11.56 -5.32
N ARG A 169 -10.45 -12.37 -6.33
CA ARG A 169 -10.87 -12.03 -7.69
C ARG A 169 -12.40 -12.13 -7.77
N ASN A 170 -13.00 -11.09 -8.33
CA ASN A 170 -14.42 -11.09 -8.60
C ASN A 170 -14.81 -12.17 -9.61
N GLU A 171 -16.01 -12.69 -9.47
CA GLU A 171 -16.65 -13.51 -10.46
C GLU A 171 -17.06 -12.68 -11.70
N ARG A 172 -17.51 -13.35 -12.72
CA ARG A 172 -17.93 -12.68 -13.97
C ARG A 172 -19.10 -11.74 -13.70
N GLY A 173 -19.00 -10.50 -14.19
CA GLY A 173 -20.07 -9.50 -14.16
C GLY A 173 -19.81 -8.30 -13.26
N SER A 174 -18.84 -8.34 -12.34
CA SER A 174 -18.44 -7.13 -11.60
C SER A 174 -17.64 -6.19 -12.48
N ARG A 175 -17.80 -4.88 -12.23
CA ARG A 175 -16.98 -3.80 -12.79
C ARG A 175 -15.51 -3.96 -12.44
N TRP A 176 -15.21 -4.44 -11.25
CA TRP A 176 -13.86 -4.55 -10.72
C TRP A 176 -13.31 -5.97 -10.81
N LYS A 177 -12.02 -6.10 -11.00
CA LYS A 177 -11.34 -7.41 -11.04
C LYS A 177 -11.19 -8.05 -9.68
N ASN A 178 -11.32 -7.28 -8.59
CA ASN A 178 -11.11 -7.76 -7.23
C ASN A 178 -12.15 -7.15 -6.29
N LEU A 179 -12.68 -7.97 -5.40
CA LEU A 179 -13.80 -7.66 -4.52
C LEU A 179 -13.54 -6.46 -3.59
N TYR A 180 -12.30 -6.24 -3.14
CA TYR A 180 -12.00 -5.09 -2.31
C TYR A 180 -12.38 -3.75 -2.98
N ALA A 181 -12.35 -3.69 -4.30
CA ALA A 181 -12.68 -2.47 -5.03
C ALA A 181 -14.19 -2.19 -5.04
N ASP A 182 -15.03 -3.23 -5.11
CA ASP A 182 -16.48 -3.09 -4.91
C ASP A 182 -16.80 -2.59 -3.51
N PHE A 183 -16.08 -3.11 -2.49
CA PHE A 183 -16.22 -2.64 -1.11
C PHE A 183 -15.88 -1.16 -0.98
N VAL A 184 -14.72 -0.72 -1.51
CA VAL A 184 -14.31 0.70 -1.46
C VAL A 184 -15.30 1.59 -2.19
N GLU A 185 -15.77 1.20 -3.38
CA GLU A 185 -16.78 1.94 -4.12
C GLU A 185 -18.07 2.07 -3.29
N ALA A 186 -18.59 0.97 -2.74
CA ALA A 186 -19.82 0.98 -1.92
C ALA A 186 -19.68 1.88 -0.68
N MET A 187 -18.53 1.86 0.01
CA MET A 187 -18.27 2.70 1.17
C MET A 187 -18.32 4.20 0.85
N ILE A 188 -17.81 4.59 -0.32
CA ILE A 188 -17.75 6.01 -0.74
C ILE A 188 -19.09 6.45 -1.32
N THR A 189 -19.75 5.60 -2.11
CA THR A 189 -20.95 5.99 -2.85
C THR A 189 -22.22 5.93 -2.03
N ASN A 190 -22.29 5.07 -1.01
CA ASN A 190 -23.47 4.88 -0.16
C ASN A 190 -23.44 5.69 1.13
N GLY A 191 -22.33 6.38 1.45
CA GLY A 191 -22.20 7.20 2.65
C GLY A 191 -21.77 8.63 2.33
N GLN A 192 -22.54 9.63 2.75
CA GLN A 192 -22.14 11.03 2.64
C GLN A 192 -20.94 11.30 3.56
N ASP A 193 -19.86 11.89 3.02
CA ASP A 193 -18.63 12.22 3.75
C ASP A 193 -18.01 11.03 4.54
N ALA A 194 -18.20 9.82 4.02
CA ALA A 194 -17.66 8.62 4.66
C ALA A 194 -16.13 8.64 4.68
N GLY A 195 -15.55 8.41 5.86
CA GLY A 195 -14.10 8.23 6.02
C GLY A 195 -13.67 6.78 5.81
N LEU A 196 -12.42 6.57 5.42
CA LEU A 196 -11.84 5.24 5.25
C LEU A 196 -10.54 5.11 6.04
N GLY A 197 -10.33 3.96 6.67
CA GLY A 197 -9.05 3.46 7.12
C GLY A 197 -8.96 2.00 6.69
N LEU A 198 -8.26 1.69 5.59
CA LEU A 198 -8.29 0.36 4.98
C LEU A 198 -6.89 -0.16 4.68
N ILE A 199 -6.71 -1.47 4.86
CA ILE A 199 -5.57 -2.18 4.30
C ILE A 199 -5.99 -2.72 2.94
N LEU A 200 -5.29 -2.33 1.88
CA LEU A 200 -5.63 -2.67 0.50
C LEU A 200 -4.40 -3.24 -0.23
N PRO A 201 -4.58 -4.03 -1.30
CA PRO A 201 -3.47 -4.35 -2.19
C PRO A 201 -2.87 -3.07 -2.78
N VAL A 202 -1.53 -2.98 -2.81
CA VAL A 202 -0.84 -1.79 -3.35
C VAL A 202 -1.19 -1.49 -4.81
N SER A 203 -1.77 -2.46 -5.52
CA SER A 203 -2.27 -2.26 -6.89
C SER A 203 -3.33 -1.17 -7.00
N VAL A 204 -4.06 -0.86 -5.92
CA VAL A 204 -4.98 0.28 -5.87
C VAL A 204 -4.27 1.59 -6.20
N CYS A 205 -2.98 1.72 -5.87
CA CYS A 205 -2.21 2.94 -6.11
C CYS A 205 -1.81 3.15 -7.58
N PHE A 206 -1.62 2.08 -8.38
CA PHE A 206 -1.00 2.21 -9.70
C PHE A 206 -1.64 1.40 -10.84
N SER A 207 -2.43 0.34 -10.56
CA SER A 207 -3.00 -0.49 -11.63
C SER A 207 -4.01 0.29 -12.46
N ARG A 208 -3.97 0.07 -13.77
CA ARG A 208 -4.96 0.63 -14.71
C ARG A 208 -6.38 0.15 -14.43
N ASP A 209 -6.52 -1.05 -13.89
CA ASP A 209 -7.81 -1.64 -13.55
C ASP A 209 -8.57 -0.84 -12.47
N TYR A 210 -7.88 0.06 -11.75
CA TYR A 210 -8.44 0.85 -10.64
C TYR A 210 -8.35 2.36 -10.86
N ILE A 211 -8.19 2.84 -12.10
CA ILE A 211 -8.20 4.28 -12.42
C ILE A 211 -9.54 4.89 -11.98
N ASP A 212 -10.64 4.27 -12.35
CA ASP A 212 -11.96 4.82 -12.02
C ASP A 212 -12.23 4.79 -10.51
N LEU A 213 -11.73 3.77 -9.79
CA LEU A 213 -11.82 3.75 -8.33
C LEU A 213 -11.02 4.90 -7.69
N ARG A 214 -9.82 5.19 -8.20
CA ARG A 214 -9.03 6.34 -7.71
C ARG A 214 -9.69 7.68 -8.05
N ARG A 215 -10.39 7.78 -9.19
CA ARG A 215 -11.19 8.98 -9.52
C ARG A 215 -12.33 9.16 -8.53
N ILE A 216 -13.07 8.09 -8.20
CA ILE A 216 -14.08 8.13 -7.14
C ILE A 216 -13.48 8.63 -5.83
N ILE A 217 -12.30 8.14 -5.42
CA ILE A 217 -11.59 8.62 -4.23
C ILE A 217 -11.21 10.11 -4.38
N GLN A 218 -10.68 10.52 -5.52
CA GLN A 218 -10.27 11.90 -5.79
C GLN A 218 -11.45 12.87 -5.76
N ASP A 219 -12.58 12.45 -6.32
CA ASP A 219 -13.79 13.26 -6.43
C ASP A 219 -14.45 13.57 -5.07
N THR A 220 -14.11 12.79 -4.03
CA THR A 220 -14.53 13.12 -2.66
C THR A 220 -13.90 14.42 -2.14
N ALA A 221 -12.76 14.83 -2.70
CA ALA A 221 -11.94 15.95 -2.22
C ALA A 221 -11.52 15.85 -0.75
N LEU A 222 -11.70 14.68 -0.11
CA LEU A 222 -11.33 14.43 1.27
C LEU A 222 -9.80 14.30 1.43
N PRO A 223 -9.26 14.65 2.62
CA PRO A 223 -7.86 14.40 2.94
C PRO A 223 -7.48 12.93 2.73
N LEU A 224 -6.32 12.68 2.14
CA LEU A 224 -5.83 11.34 1.85
C LEU A 224 -4.42 11.13 2.38
N SER A 225 -4.18 10.02 3.06
CA SER A 225 -2.83 9.52 3.31
C SER A 225 -2.71 8.04 2.91
N ALA A 226 -1.60 7.66 2.27
CA ALA A 226 -1.33 6.30 1.85
C ALA A 226 0.06 5.85 2.33
N SER A 227 0.13 4.75 3.07
CA SER A 227 1.39 4.13 3.48
C SER A 227 1.53 2.78 2.80
N SER A 228 2.57 2.59 1.97
CA SER A 228 2.72 1.44 1.09
C SER A 228 3.87 0.53 1.51
N TYR A 229 3.66 -0.78 1.48
CA TYR A 229 4.56 -1.81 2.02
C TYR A 229 4.95 -2.81 0.94
N ASP A 230 6.27 -3.01 0.78
CA ASP A 230 6.81 -4.06 -0.08
C ASP A 230 6.65 -5.45 0.57
N ASN A 231 6.87 -6.49 -0.22
CA ASN A 231 6.83 -7.86 0.24
C ASN A 231 8.23 -8.50 0.37
N MET A 232 9.28 -7.69 0.30
CA MET A 232 10.67 -8.13 0.39
C MET A 232 11.51 -7.07 1.10
N PRO A 233 12.41 -7.46 1.99
CA PRO A 233 12.73 -8.83 2.44
C PRO A 233 11.67 -9.42 3.39
N ASP A 234 10.82 -8.61 4.01
CA ASP A 234 9.68 -9.04 4.83
C ASP A 234 8.36 -8.42 4.32
N TYR A 235 7.21 -8.86 4.83
CA TYR A 235 5.88 -8.43 4.39
C TYR A 235 4.89 -8.31 5.56
N LEU A 236 3.84 -7.52 5.40
CA LEU A 236 2.91 -7.22 6.48
C LEU A 236 2.25 -8.48 7.06
N PHE A 237 1.72 -9.37 6.23
CA PHE A 237 0.96 -10.55 6.66
C PHE A 237 1.85 -11.78 6.87
N LYS A 238 2.85 -11.69 7.76
CA LYS A 238 3.83 -12.77 7.99
C LYS A 238 3.22 -14.03 8.60
N ALA A 239 2.18 -13.89 9.41
CA ALA A 239 1.55 -14.96 10.19
C ALA A 239 0.79 -15.99 9.33
N GLY A 240 1.11 -16.35 8.21
CA GLY A 240 0.43 -17.38 7.37
C GLY A 240 1.38 -18.09 6.43
N LYS A 241 2.70 -17.86 6.57
CA LYS A 241 3.69 -18.50 5.71
C LYS A 241 4.12 -19.84 6.30
N PRO A 242 3.91 -20.98 5.60
CA PRO A 242 4.49 -22.23 6.03
C PRO A 242 6.02 -22.13 6.01
N GLU A 243 6.69 -22.67 7.03
CA GLU A 243 8.15 -22.67 7.13
C GLU A 243 8.83 -23.53 6.05
N SER A 244 8.10 -24.44 5.44
CA SER A 244 8.61 -25.35 4.39
C SER A 244 7.81 -25.21 3.09
N GLY A 245 8.51 -24.96 1.99
CA GLY A 245 7.95 -24.99 0.64
C GLY A 245 8.24 -23.74 -0.19
N ASN A 246 8.06 -23.85 -1.51
CA ASN A 246 8.21 -22.73 -2.44
C ASN A 246 7.07 -21.72 -2.25
N THR A 247 7.24 -20.80 -1.32
CA THR A 247 6.24 -19.87 -0.79
C THR A 247 6.01 -18.64 -1.68
N ASN A 248 6.58 -18.61 -2.88
CA ASN A 248 6.49 -17.45 -3.79
C ASN A 248 5.09 -17.14 -4.31
N LYS A 249 4.07 -17.95 -3.99
CA LYS A 249 2.70 -17.79 -4.52
C LYS A 249 1.61 -17.55 -3.50
N ALA A 250 1.90 -17.67 -2.21
CA ALA A 250 0.88 -17.51 -1.17
C ALA A 250 1.27 -16.38 -0.21
N ASN A 251 0.41 -15.43 -0.05
CA ASN A 251 0.38 -14.40 1.01
C ASN A 251 1.50 -13.35 1.05
N SER A 252 2.33 -13.22 0.04
CA SER A 252 3.31 -12.12 -0.04
C SER A 252 2.74 -10.89 -0.78
N GLN A 253 1.49 -10.53 -0.47
CA GLN A 253 0.83 -9.39 -1.09
C GLN A 253 1.50 -8.09 -0.64
N ARG A 254 1.84 -7.21 -1.59
CA ARG A 254 2.17 -5.81 -1.30
C ARG A 254 0.90 -5.08 -0.95
N CYS A 255 0.95 -4.33 0.15
CA CYS A 255 -0.23 -3.64 0.66
C CYS A 255 -0.01 -2.15 0.80
N THR A 256 -1.09 -1.42 0.87
CA THR A 256 -1.13 -0.01 1.30
C THR A 256 -2.16 0.13 2.41
N ILE A 257 -1.84 0.92 3.44
CA ILE A 257 -2.81 1.41 4.40
C ILE A 257 -3.23 2.78 3.89
N LEU A 258 -4.49 2.89 3.52
CA LEU A 258 -5.08 4.09 2.96
C LEU A 258 -6.06 4.68 3.96
N ASN A 259 -5.87 5.96 4.30
CA ASN A 259 -6.81 6.73 5.10
C ASN A 259 -7.39 7.86 4.26
N LEU A 260 -8.69 8.06 4.35
CA LEU A 260 -9.45 9.09 3.66
C LEU A 260 -10.38 9.77 4.67
N GLY A 261 -10.56 11.09 4.55
CA GLY A 261 -11.40 11.86 5.46
C GLY A 261 -10.63 12.51 6.62
N GLY A 262 -11.34 13.00 7.62
CA GLY A 262 -10.74 13.67 8.78
C GLY A 262 -10.49 15.17 8.60
N PRO A 263 -9.85 15.83 9.59
CA PRO A 263 -9.82 17.29 9.70
C PRO A 263 -8.77 17.99 8.84
N ARG A 264 -7.85 17.26 8.20
CA ARG A 264 -6.68 17.82 7.49
C ARG A 264 -7.01 18.27 6.06
N VAL A 265 -7.94 19.19 5.90
CA VAL A 265 -8.44 19.62 4.57
C VAL A 265 -7.31 19.90 3.58
N GLY A 266 -7.46 19.39 2.37
CA GLY A 266 -6.53 19.59 1.25
C GLY A 266 -5.21 18.81 1.35
N ILE A 267 -5.05 17.93 2.33
CA ILE A 267 -3.86 17.07 2.43
C ILE A 267 -4.01 15.85 1.52
N VAL A 268 -2.99 15.67 0.68
CA VAL A 268 -2.74 14.45 -0.09
C VAL A 268 -1.29 14.06 0.13
N GLU A 269 -1.05 12.99 0.84
CA GLU A 269 0.30 12.56 1.19
C GLU A 269 0.49 11.05 1.07
N SER A 270 1.68 10.60 0.77
CA SER A 270 2.01 9.17 0.75
C SER A 270 3.44 8.87 1.20
N SER A 271 3.65 7.66 1.71
CA SER A 271 4.99 7.16 1.97
C SER A 271 5.61 6.56 0.70
N ALA A 272 6.94 6.42 0.71
CA ALA A 272 7.61 5.53 -0.24
C ALA A 272 7.08 4.09 -0.13
N LEU A 273 7.40 3.23 -1.10
CA LEU A 273 7.19 1.79 -0.97
C LEU A 273 8.20 1.23 0.04
N LEU A 274 7.74 1.05 1.27
CA LEU A 274 8.55 0.77 2.46
C LEU A 274 9.10 -0.66 2.46
N ARG A 275 10.32 -0.82 2.95
CA ARG A 275 11.02 -2.10 3.10
C ARG A 275 11.68 -2.17 4.47
N TRP A 276 11.69 -3.35 5.06
CA TRP A 276 12.38 -3.60 6.33
C TRP A 276 12.95 -5.02 6.39
N PRO A 277 14.05 -5.25 7.12
CA PRO A 277 14.54 -6.59 7.39
C PRO A 277 13.63 -7.29 8.41
N SER A 278 13.51 -8.62 8.33
CA SER A 278 12.63 -9.38 9.23
C SER A 278 12.97 -9.19 10.71
N ALA A 279 14.26 -9.06 11.04
CA ALA A 279 14.71 -8.77 12.40
C ALA A 279 14.30 -7.37 12.91
N GLY A 280 13.99 -6.43 12.01
CA GLY A 280 13.58 -5.06 12.34
C GLY A 280 12.06 -4.84 12.36
N ARG A 281 11.22 -5.89 12.22
CA ARG A 281 9.77 -5.77 12.08
C ARG A 281 9.12 -4.98 13.22
N ALA A 282 9.41 -5.32 14.47
CA ALA A 282 8.78 -4.67 15.61
C ALA A 282 9.12 -3.16 15.66
N ALA A 283 10.40 -2.80 15.50
CA ALA A 283 10.82 -1.40 15.45
C ALA A 283 10.22 -0.66 14.25
N PHE A 284 10.11 -1.32 13.10
CA PHE A 284 9.52 -0.74 11.90
C PHE A 284 8.02 -0.45 12.08
N LEU A 285 7.24 -1.42 12.57
CA LEU A 285 5.79 -1.26 12.76
C LEU A 285 5.44 -0.35 13.94
N SER A 286 6.36 -0.15 14.91
CA SER A 286 6.17 0.84 15.98
C SER A 286 6.38 2.28 15.52
N ALA A 287 7.06 2.51 14.41
CA ALA A 287 7.36 3.83 13.87
C ALA A 287 6.30 4.32 12.88
N ILE A 288 6.12 5.64 12.80
CA ILE A 288 5.36 6.29 11.74
C ILE A 288 6.35 6.58 10.59
N PRO A 289 6.07 6.12 9.37
CA PRO A 289 6.94 6.39 8.24
C PRO A 289 6.90 7.87 7.83
N SER A 290 7.92 8.31 7.10
CA SER A 290 7.90 9.63 6.45
C SER A 290 6.84 9.67 5.36
N PHE A 291 6.08 10.74 5.31
CA PHE A 291 5.11 11.05 4.28
C PHE A 291 5.58 12.24 3.45
N HIS A 292 5.37 12.16 2.15
CA HIS A 292 5.67 13.20 1.19
C HIS A 292 4.38 13.83 0.68
N ASP A 293 4.40 15.14 0.48
CA ASP A 293 3.29 15.89 -0.10
C ASP A 293 3.05 15.47 -1.56
N CYS A 294 1.86 15.00 -1.82
CA CYS A 294 1.41 14.56 -3.14
C CYS A 294 0.35 15.49 -3.76
N ARG A 295 0.17 16.69 -3.22
CA ARG A 295 -0.68 17.70 -3.84
C ARG A 295 -0.11 18.10 -5.21
N GLY A 296 -0.99 18.29 -6.19
CA GLY A 296 -0.59 18.56 -7.58
C GLY A 296 -0.36 17.32 -8.43
N TYR A 297 -0.31 16.11 -7.85
CA TYR A 297 -0.38 14.89 -8.66
C TYR A 297 -1.83 14.54 -8.99
N ASP A 298 -2.05 14.02 -10.19
CA ASP A 298 -3.33 13.39 -10.57
C ASP A 298 -3.45 12.02 -9.88
N ILE A 299 -3.99 12.04 -8.64
CA ILE A 299 -4.19 10.82 -7.84
C ILE A 299 -5.27 9.91 -8.44
N GLY A 300 -6.21 10.44 -9.22
CA GLY A 300 -7.17 9.64 -9.97
C GLY A 300 -6.49 8.76 -11.00
N HIS A 301 -5.39 9.23 -11.59
CA HIS A 301 -4.57 8.38 -12.44
C HIS A 301 -3.69 7.44 -11.64
N GLN A 302 -2.97 7.95 -10.61
CA GLN A 302 -2.02 7.17 -9.82
C GLN A 302 -1.71 7.86 -8.47
N ILE A 303 -1.80 7.13 -7.37
CA ILE A 303 -1.29 7.60 -6.07
C ILE A 303 0.22 7.34 -6.07
N PRO A 304 1.06 8.39 -6.12
CA PRO A 304 2.51 8.22 -6.12
C PRO A 304 3.01 7.72 -4.76
N ARG A 305 4.20 7.13 -4.74
CA ARG A 305 4.92 6.71 -3.54
C ARG A 305 6.33 7.30 -3.59
N PRO A 306 6.47 8.62 -3.41
CA PRO A 306 7.73 9.31 -3.58
C PRO A 306 8.82 8.72 -2.67
N VAL A 307 10.01 8.52 -3.23
CA VAL A 307 11.15 7.98 -2.48
C VAL A 307 11.80 9.08 -1.64
N ASP A 308 11.84 10.30 -2.19
CA ASP A 308 12.41 11.48 -1.55
C ASP A 308 11.91 12.78 -2.20
N ASP A 309 12.29 13.90 -1.59
CA ASP A 309 11.90 15.24 -2.05
C ASP A 309 12.61 15.64 -3.35
N GLU A 310 13.81 15.10 -3.63
CA GLU A 310 14.56 15.36 -4.88
C GLU A 310 13.73 14.94 -6.10
N LEU A 311 13.13 13.74 -6.07
CA LEU A 311 12.24 13.31 -7.14
C LEU A 311 11.00 14.21 -7.26
N THR A 312 10.41 14.61 -6.13
CA THR A 312 9.22 15.47 -6.12
C THR A 312 9.53 16.83 -6.73
N GLN A 313 10.68 17.42 -6.39
CA GLN A 313 11.15 18.69 -6.98
C GLN A 313 11.41 18.55 -8.48
N TYR A 314 12.10 17.46 -8.88
CA TYR A 314 12.32 17.19 -10.30
C TYR A 314 11.01 17.10 -11.09
N LEU A 315 10.02 16.37 -10.58
CA LEU A 315 8.75 16.18 -11.28
C LEU A 315 7.95 17.48 -11.43
N ARG A 316 7.99 18.36 -10.43
CA ARG A 316 7.42 19.72 -10.52
C ARG A 316 8.12 20.57 -11.57
N GLY A 317 9.45 20.48 -11.66
CA GLY A 317 10.23 21.19 -12.68
C GLY A 317 10.15 20.58 -14.08
N ALA A 318 9.55 19.39 -14.21
CA ALA A 318 9.42 18.66 -15.47
C ALA A 318 7.98 18.59 -16.01
N GLU A 319 7.07 19.42 -15.51
CA GLU A 319 5.66 19.44 -15.95
C GLU A 319 5.52 19.69 -17.47
N ASP A 320 6.33 20.57 -18.04
CA ASP A 320 6.40 20.84 -19.48
C ASP A 320 7.37 19.89 -20.22
N GLY A 321 7.90 18.89 -19.53
CA GLY A 321 8.85 17.94 -20.08
C GLY A 321 8.21 16.97 -21.07
N ARG A 322 9.00 16.56 -22.07
CA ARG A 322 8.55 15.50 -22.98
C ARG A 322 8.64 14.13 -22.34
N ALA A 323 7.67 13.26 -22.63
CA ALA A 323 7.70 11.89 -22.15
C ALA A 323 8.81 11.06 -22.85
N ALA A 324 9.48 10.17 -22.12
CA ALA A 324 10.56 9.33 -22.67
C ALA A 324 10.12 8.53 -23.91
N ARG A 325 8.82 8.22 -24.03
CA ARG A 325 8.27 7.56 -25.23
C ARG A 325 8.53 8.32 -26.52
N THR A 326 8.74 9.64 -26.49
CA THR A 326 9.04 10.46 -27.68
C THR A 326 10.42 10.16 -28.27
N LEU A 327 11.33 9.61 -27.47
CA LEU A 327 12.64 9.13 -27.92
C LEU A 327 12.62 7.66 -28.36
N MET A 328 11.52 6.95 -28.14
CA MET A 328 11.35 5.53 -28.46
C MET A 328 10.63 5.36 -29.81
N SER A 329 10.97 4.30 -30.53
CA SER A 329 10.33 3.94 -31.80
C SER A 329 9.76 2.53 -31.74
N LYS A 330 8.63 2.29 -32.39
CA LYS A 330 8.06 0.95 -32.55
C LYS A 330 8.78 0.12 -33.61
N ILE A 331 9.32 0.77 -34.62
CA ILE A 331 9.93 0.15 -35.83
C ILE A 331 11.42 0.46 -35.96
N GLY A 332 11.95 1.34 -35.14
CA GLY A 332 13.36 1.77 -35.18
C GLY A 332 14.36 0.66 -34.87
N ARG A 333 15.63 1.00 -34.95
CA ARG A 333 16.73 0.09 -34.61
C ARG A 333 16.67 -0.35 -33.16
N GLY A 334 16.92 -1.63 -32.89
CA GLY A 334 17.14 -2.15 -31.56
C GLY A 334 18.45 -1.58 -30.97
N ALA A 335 18.34 -0.88 -29.86
CA ALA A 335 19.48 -0.26 -29.18
C ALA A 335 19.99 -1.15 -28.04
N PHE A 336 19.13 -1.46 -27.09
CA PHE A 336 19.39 -2.32 -25.94
C PHE A 336 18.05 -2.85 -25.40
N SER A 337 18.10 -3.68 -24.39
CA SER A 337 16.91 -4.15 -23.66
C SER A 337 17.04 -3.84 -22.17
N ILE A 338 15.90 -3.72 -21.49
CA ILE A 338 15.81 -3.55 -20.05
C ILE A 338 15.26 -4.83 -19.43
N GLY A 339 15.79 -5.28 -18.31
CA GLY A 339 15.20 -6.37 -17.56
C GLY A 339 13.77 -5.98 -17.09
N ALA A 340 12.78 -6.81 -17.40
CA ALA A 340 11.40 -6.58 -16.99
C ALA A 340 11.18 -6.71 -15.48
N VAL A 341 12.20 -7.15 -14.72
CA VAL A 341 12.21 -7.23 -13.26
C VAL A 341 13.43 -6.49 -12.73
N ALA A 342 13.20 -5.54 -11.84
CA ALA A 342 14.24 -4.80 -11.15
C ALA A 342 14.07 -4.91 -9.62
N ARG A 343 15.18 -4.78 -8.87
CA ARG A 343 15.20 -4.74 -7.39
C ARG A 343 16.02 -3.57 -6.89
N ASN A 344 17.35 -3.61 -7.10
CA ASN A 344 18.29 -2.61 -6.59
C ASN A 344 18.78 -1.66 -7.70
N PHE A 345 18.65 -2.04 -8.94
CA PHE A 345 18.99 -1.24 -10.12
C PHE A 345 18.18 -1.69 -11.33
N ILE A 346 18.15 -0.87 -12.37
CA ILE A 346 17.54 -1.21 -13.66
C ILE A 346 18.59 -1.90 -14.51
N GLY A 347 18.42 -3.21 -14.69
CA GLY A 347 19.36 -4.02 -15.46
C GLY A 347 19.27 -3.74 -16.96
N ILE A 348 20.32 -3.17 -17.56
CA ILE A 348 20.42 -3.00 -19.00
C ILE A 348 20.99 -4.29 -19.60
N ARG A 349 20.55 -4.67 -20.81
CA ARG A 349 21.00 -5.87 -21.53
C ARG A 349 21.30 -5.53 -22.97
N GLU A 350 21.99 -6.41 -23.64
CA GLU A 350 22.05 -6.37 -25.10
C GLU A 350 20.65 -6.46 -25.69
N TYR A 351 20.50 -5.95 -26.90
CA TYR A 351 19.18 -5.90 -27.54
C TYR A 351 18.65 -7.32 -27.83
N GLU A 352 17.49 -7.60 -27.28
CA GLU A 352 16.75 -8.84 -27.47
C GLU A 352 15.29 -8.51 -27.87
N SER A 353 14.91 -8.86 -29.11
CA SER A 353 13.60 -8.48 -29.64
C SER A 353 12.44 -9.36 -29.13
N LYS A 354 12.72 -10.59 -28.68
CA LYS A 354 11.71 -11.62 -28.39
C LYS A 354 11.93 -12.38 -27.08
N ALA A 355 12.91 -12.00 -26.26
CA ALA A 355 13.15 -12.73 -25.02
C ALA A 355 12.05 -12.42 -23.98
N SER A 356 11.56 -13.45 -23.31
CA SER A 356 10.68 -13.28 -22.17
C SER A 356 11.42 -12.58 -21.01
N GLY A 357 10.76 -11.65 -20.33
CA GLY A 357 11.34 -10.95 -19.18
C GLY A 357 12.28 -9.79 -19.54
N VAL A 358 12.21 -9.26 -20.75
CA VAL A 358 12.90 -8.03 -21.17
C VAL A 358 11.94 -7.06 -21.86
N ILE A 359 12.30 -5.78 -21.81
CA ILE A 359 11.66 -4.69 -22.53
C ILE A 359 12.65 -4.22 -23.60
N PRO A 360 12.39 -4.44 -24.90
CA PRO A 360 13.25 -3.96 -25.97
C PRO A 360 13.12 -2.44 -26.10
N VAL A 361 14.24 -1.73 -26.12
CA VAL A 361 14.32 -0.30 -26.42
C VAL A 361 14.76 -0.14 -27.87
N ARG A 362 13.95 0.53 -28.65
CA ARG A 362 14.19 0.87 -30.06
C ARG A 362 14.15 2.38 -30.22
N THR A 363 15.00 2.90 -31.07
CA THR A 363 15.08 4.32 -31.39
C THR A 363 15.31 4.51 -32.88
N ASP A 364 14.93 5.66 -33.41
CA ASP A 364 15.20 5.99 -34.81
C ASP A 364 16.63 6.53 -34.96
N GLU A 365 17.13 7.23 -33.93
CA GLU A 365 18.44 7.85 -33.90
C GLU A 365 19.34 7.26 -32.82
N ARG A 366 20.66 7.27 -33.07
CA ARG A 366 21.66 6.78 -32.13
C ARG A 366 21.72 7.62 -30.87
N ASP A 367 21.62 8.94 -30.99
CA ASP A 367 21.71 9.84 -29.85
C ASP A 367 20.53 9.66 -28.91
N SER A 368 19.31 9.45 -29.45
CA SER A 368 18.13 9.06 -28.66
C SER A 368 18.39 7.79 -27.84
N SER A 369 19.11 6.81 -28.39
CA SER A 369 19.45 5.60 -27.65
C SER A 369 20.44 5.83 -26.51
N LEU A 370 21.42 6.73 -26.70
CA LEU A 370 22.40 7.09 -25.69
C LEU A 370 21.80 7.96 -24.58
N ILE A 371 20.85 8.83 -24.91
CA ILE A 371 20.06 9.61 -23.94
C ILE A 371 19.24 8.65 -23.07
N LEU A 372 18.47 7.75 -23.69
CA LEU A 372 17.68 6.77 -22.94
C LEU A 372 18.56 5.84 -22.09
N LEU A 373 19.74 5.45 -22.55
CA LEU A 373 20.69 4.67 -21.76
C LEU A 373 21.08 5.39 -20.46
N GLN A 374 21.44 6.67 -20.55
CA GLN A 374 21.78 7.47 -19.38
C GLN A 374 20.60 7.61 -18.42
N ILE A 375 19.43 8.00 -18.94
CA ILE A 375 18.21 8.17 -18.14
C ILE A 375 17.84 6.89 -17.41
N LEU A 376 17.71 5.78 -18.12
CA LEU A 376 17.24 4.51 -17.57
C LEU A 376 18.24 3.84 -16.62
N SER A 377 19.50 4.26 -16.67
CA SER A 377 20.55 3.84 -15.74
C SER A 377 20.68 4.78 -14.52
N SER A 378 20.00 5.92 -14.53
CA SER A 378 20.12 6.94 -13.47
C SER A 378 19.40 6.56 -12.18
N SER A 379 19.87 7.11 -11.07
CA SER A 379 19.17 7.05 -9.79
C SER A 379 17.79 7.73 -9.87
N LEU A 380 17.67 8.77 -10.67
CA LEU A 380 16.42 9.50 -10.87
C LEU A 380 15.33 8.63 -11.48
N PHE A 381 15.63 7.89 -12.56
CA PHE A 381 14.68 6.93 -13.14
C PHE A 381 14.36 5.78 -12.19
N TYR A 382 15.35 5.28 -11.45
CA TYR A 382 15.13 4.25 -10.45
C TYR A 382 14.16 4.72 -9.36
N LYS A 383 14.31 5.95 -8.84
CA LYS A 383 13.40 6.56 -7.87
C LYS A 383 11.99 6.73 -8.47
N TYR A 384 11.90 7.22 -9.71
CA TYR A 384 10.65 7.35 -10.44
C TYR A 384 9.93 6.00 -10.58
N TRP A 385 10.64 4.96 -11.02
CA TRP A 385 10.08 3.62 -11.12
C TRP A 385 9.60 3.08 -9.77
N ARG A 386 10.35 3.33 -8.69
CA ARG A 386 9.94 2.95 -7.33
C ARG A 386 8.68 3.67 -6.88
N SER A 387 8.50 4.91 -7.28
CA SER A 387 7.37 5.75 -6.90
C SER A 387 6.10 5.43 -7.69
N PHE A 388 6.23 5.12 -8.97
CA PHE A 388 5.10 4.96 -9.89
C PHE A 388 4.88 3.52 -10.41
N GLY A 389 5.87 2.66 -10.36
CA GLY A 389 5.77 1.24 -10.72
C GLY A 389 5.24 0.38 -9.58
N ASP A 390 5.15 -0.92 -9.82
CA ASP A 390 4.74 -1.90 -8.79
C ASP A 390 5.86 -2.26 -7.81
N GLY A 391 7.06 -1.70 -7.99
CA GLY A 391 8.25 -1.96 -7.18
C GLY A 391 8.95 -3.29 -7.49
N PHE A 392 8.52 -4.02 -8.55
CA PHE A 392 9.10 -5.28 -8.99
C PHE A 392 9.25 -5.36 -10.50
N HIS A 393 8.17 -5.06 -11.27
CA HIS A 393 8.23 -5.07 -12.72
C HIS A 393 8.55 -3.68 -13.27
N VAL A 394 9.46 -3.63 -14.23
CA VAL A 394 9.60 -2.49 -15.12
C VAL A 394 8.67 -2.73 -16.29
N THR A 395 7.85 -1.75 -16.65
CA THR A 395 6.88 -1.85 -17.75
C THR A 395 7.16 -0.79 -18.81
N ASN A 396 6.77 -1.07 -20.07
CA ASN A 396 6.83 -0.07 -21.15
C ASN A 396 6.10 1.24 -20.78
N GLU A 397 5.03 1.12 -20.00
CA GLU A 397 4.26 2.27 -19.53
C GLU A 397 5.08 3.17 -18.61
N VAL A 398 5.70 2.60 -17.58
CA VAL A 398 6.52 3.36 -16.62
C VAL A 398 7.72 3.97 -17.33
N VAL A 399 8.40 3.22 -18.21
CA VAL A 399 9.52 3.73 -19.01
C VAL A 399 9.07 4.88 -19.89
N GLY A 400 8.01 4.67 -20.67
CA GLY A 400 7.56 5.63 -21.67
C GLY A 400 6.95 6.92 -21.08
N ARG A 401 6.49 6.89 -19.84
CA ARG A 401 5.89 8.04 -19.15
C ARG A 401 6.89 8.89 -18.38
N PHE A 402 8.11 8.43 -18.20
CA PHE A 402 9.12 9.23 -17.49
C PHE A 402 9.24 10.61 -18.15
N PRO A 403 9.02 11.70 -17.40
CA PRO A 403 9.11 13.04 -17.95
C PRO A 403 10.59 13.44 -18.09
N ILE A 404 10.97 13.97 -19.23
CA ILE A 404 12.31 14.46 -19.53
C ILE A 404 12.24 15.98 -19.57
N SER A 405 12.73 16.65 -18.52
CA SER A 405 12.84 18.10 -18.51
C SER A 405 13.91 18.56 -19.52
N LYS A 406 13.86 19.85 -19.90
CA LYS A 406 14.86 20.42 -20.80
C LYS A 406 16.27 20.27 -20.22
N ASN A 407 16.47 20.58 -18.96
CA ASN A 407 17.78 20.49 -18.30
C ASN A 407 18.31 19.05 -18.30
N LEU A 408 17.45 18.06 -18.02
CA LEU A 408 17.86 16.66 -18.08
C LEU A 408 18.28 16.25 -19.50
N LEU A 409 17.58 16.75 -20.50
CA LEU A 409 17.92 16.49 -21.90
C LEU A 409 19.28 17.10 -22.25
N ASP A 410 19.47 18.37 -21.93
CA ASP A 410 20.73 19.11 -22.17
C ASP A 410 21.91 18.41 -21.47
N ASP A 411 21.73 17.95 -20.22
CA ASP A 411 22.72 17.16 -19.48
C ASP A 411 23.07 15.85 -20.21
N CYS A 412 22.07 15.14 -20.72
CA CYS A 412 22.30 13.89 -21.45
C CYS A 412 23.00 14.13 -22.79
N GLU A 413 22.64 15.19 -23.52
CA GLU A 413 23.26 15.57 -24.79
C GLU A 413 24.74 15.95 -24.61
N ALA A 414 25.06 16.70 -23.58
CA ALA A 414 26.45 17.04 -23.23
C ALA A 414 27.32 15.82 -22.92
N ASN A 415 26.69 14.69 -22.49
CA ASN A 415 27.39 13.49 -22.10
C ASN A 415 27.28 12.33 -23.11
N LEU A 416 26.90 12.57 -24.37
CA LEU A 416 26.75 11.52 -25.41
C LEU A 416 28.04 10.73 -25.67
N SER A 417 29.20 11.38 -25.68
CA SER A 417 30.48 10.71 -25.87
C SER A 417 30.81 9.76 -24.71
N THR A 418 30.52 10.18 -23.48
CA THR A 418 30.66 9.35 -22.28
C THR A 418 29.72 8.15 -22.34
N ALA A 419 28.47 8.33 -22.72
CA ALA A 419 27.50 7.27 -22.87
C ALA A 419 27.93 6.25 -23.93
N ALA A 420 28.41 6.72 -25.09
CA ALA A 420 28.93 5.86 -26.15
C ALA A 420 30.16 5.04 -25.70
N SER A 421 31.09 5.65 -24.98
CA SER A 421 32.27 4.97 -24.45
C SER A 421 31.93 3.97 -23.35
N THR A 422 30.99 4.29 -22.47
CA THR A 422 30.48 3.41 -21.43
C THR A 422 29.80 2.18 -22.04
N TRP A 423 28.95 2.38 -23.06
CA TRP A 423 28.35 1.26 -23.80
C TRP A 423 29.36 0.33 -24.46
N LYS A 424 30.43 0.90 -25.05
CA LYS A 424 31.54 0.08 -25.62
C LYS A 424 32.22 -0.77 -24.56
N ARG A 425 32.37 -0.28 -23.34
CA ARG A 425 33.01 -0.98 -22.22
C ARG A 425 32.00 -1.68 -21.31
N ARG A 426 30.77 -1.97 -21.77
CA ARG A 426 29.70 -2.52 -20.96
C ARG A 426 30.06 -3.78 -20.19
N GLU A 427 30.99 -4.59 -20.70
CA GLU A 427 31.44 -5.81 -20.04
C GLU A 427 32.04 -5.56 -18.64
N SER A 428 32.63 -4.41 -18.40
CA SER A 428 33.16 -4.03 -17.08
C SER A 428 32.04 -3.75 -16.04
N PHE A 429 30.81 -3.62 -16.48
CA PHE A 429 29.62 -3.39 -15.64
C PHE A 429 28.72 -4.64 -15.57
N ALA A 430 29.20 -5.78 -16.07
CA ALA A 430 28.39 -6.99 -16.13
C ALA A 430 28.08 -7.54 -14.72
N LYS A 431 26.81 -7.87 -14.51
CA LYS A 431 26.31 -8.62 -13.38
C LYS A 431 25.60 -9.87 -13.89
N THR A 432 26.04 -11.01 -13.42
CA THR A 432 25.47 -12.30 -13.79
C THR A 432 24.62 -12.87 -12.66
N LYS A 433 23.47 -13.38 -13.00
CA LYS A 433 22.53 -14.02 -12.06
C LYS A 433 22.04 -15.32 -12.67
N VAL A 434 22.02 -16.40 -11.88
CA VAL A 434 21.37 -17.65 -12.28
C VAL A 434 19.91 -17.65 -11.79
N ASN A 435 18.97 -17.85 -12.71
CA ASN A 435 17.56 -17.98 -12.40
C ASN A 435 16.99 -19.22 -13.11
N SER A 436 16.46 -20.17 -12.34
CA SER A 436 15.91 -21.44 -12.85
C SER A 436 16.87 -22.16 -13.79
N GLY A 437 18.17 -22.18 -13.43
CA GLY A 437 19.23 -22.84 -14.22
C GLY A 437 19.70 -22.08 -15.46
N LYS A 438 19.13 -20.90 -15.75
CA LYS A 438 19.58 -20.03 -16.84
C LYS A 438 20.41 -18.88 -16.30
N GLU A 439 21.55 -18.65 -16.92
CA GLU A 439 22.39 -17.49 -16.67
C GLU A 439 21.78 -16.26 -17.33
N ILE A 440 21.58 -15.20 -16.53
CA ILE A 440 21.04 -13.92 -16.98
C ILE A 440 22.11 -12.88 -16.76
N LYS A 441 22.65 -12.34 -17.85
CA LYS A 441 23.61 -11.24 -17.84
C LYS A 441 22.89 -9.91 -17.97
N SER A 442 23.25 -8.95 -17.14
CA SER A 442 22.79 -7.55 -17.23
C SER A 442 23.93 -6.61 -16.86
N TYR A 443 23.85 -5.39 -17.32
CA TYR A 443 24.83 -4.34 -17.04
C TYR A 443 24.26 -3.38 -16.00
N ASP A 444 25.03 -3.14 -14.95
CA ASP A 444 24.69 -2.21 -13.89
C ASP A 444 25.45 -0.89 -14.13
N PHE A 445 24.82 0.04 -14.79
CA PHE A 445 25.38 1.36 -15.04
C PHE A 445 25.03 2.38 -13.95
N SER A 446 24.49 1.96 -12.81
CA SER A 446 24.26 2.85 -11.69
C SER A 446 25.60 3.49 -11.25
N GLY A 447 25.66 4.82 -11.30
CA GLY A 447 26.90 5.55 -11.03
C GLY A 447 27.93 5.62 -12.18
N ALA A 448 27.64 5.04 -13.35
CA ALA A 448 28.51 5.14 -14.53
C ALA A 448 28.41 6.52 -15.25
N PHE A 449 27.33 7.25 -14.97
CA PHE A 449 27.06 8.57 -15.53
C PHE A 449 27.06 9.64 -14.44
N PRO A 450 27.32 10.91 -14.80
CA PRO A 450 27.15 12.03 -13.88
C PRO A 450 25.74 12.04 -13.25
N LYS A 451 25.60 12.66 -12.08
CA LYS A 451 24.29 12.83 -11.46
C LYS A 451 23.43 13.69 -12.36
N LEU A 452 22.37 13.12 -12.95
CA LEU A 452 21.46 13.79 -13.85
C LEU A 452 20.41 14.58 -13.09
N GLY A 453 20.02 15.75 -13.61
CA GLY A 453 18.95 16.58 -13.06
C GLY A 453 19.30 17.34 -11.78
N SER A 454 20.59 17.47 -11.43
CA SER A 454 21.05 18.20 -10.25
C SER A 454 21.19 19.72 -10.46
N SER A 455 20.96 20.23 -11.65
CA SER A 455 21.09 21.65 -12.02
C SER A 455 19.82 22.48 -11.79
N CYS A 456 18.86 22.00 -10.98
CA CYS A 456 17.74 22.81 -10.50
C CYS A 456 18.10 23.43 -9.14
N THR A 457 18.95 24.47 -9.12
CA THR A 457 19.02 25.46 -8.04
C THR A 457 18.53 26.80 -8.58
#